data_68856d475223972daeb655ced8610d56
#
_entry.id   68856d475223972daeb655ced8610d56
#
_cell.length_a   1.000
_cell.length_b   1.000
_cell.length_c   1.000
_cell.angle_alpha   90.00
_cell.angle_beta   90.00
_cell.angle_gamma   90.00
#
_symmetry.space_group_name_H-M   'P 1'
#
loop_
_entity.id
_entity.type
_entity.pdbx_description
1 polymer ?
#
loop_
_entity_poly.entity_id
_entity_poly.type
_entity_poly.pdbx_seq_one_letter_code
_entity_poly.pdbx_strand_id
1 'polypeptide(L)'
;ETEARQLAYSMELGSKHPLAHAFKSDGLQQTVFDSLSVVPGHGIQARHNGLDYRLGKAGFVAKEQPDTGIWLSRNHLLLAHFTLEDPIKADALACIGNLRGQSLHCHLLSGDGLAQVQQVAGTLGLAHYQARVSPEAKMQYINALQQGGGTVLMIGDGINDAPVLAQADVSMAM
;
A
#
# COMPACT_ATOMS: atom_id res chain seq x y z
N GLU A 1 -4.91 21.84 -7.09
CA GLU A 1 -4.23 20.54 -6.82
C GLU A 1 -3.14 20.69 -5.76
N THR A 2 -2.24 21.67 -5.91
CA THR A 2 -1.13 21.93 -4.96
C THR A 2 -1.62 22.27 -3.55
N GLU A 3 -2.65 23.12 -3.41
CA GLU A 3 -3.22 23.49 -2.11
C GLU A 3 -3.81 22.28 -1.36
N ALA A 4 -4.57 21.44 -2.06
CA ALA A 4 -5.18 20.25 -1.46
C ALA A 4 -4.11 19.25 -0.97
N ARG A 5 -3.04 19.07 -1.75
CA ARG A 5 -1.92 18.21 -1.38
C ARG A 5 -1.14 18.75 -0.18
N GLN A 6 -0.92 20.07 -0.14
CA GLN A 6 -0.30 20.75 1.01
C GLN A 6 -1.10 20.58 2.30
N LEU A 7 -2.42 20.75 2.23
CA LEU A 7 -3.33 20.52 3.37
C LEU A 7 -3.27 19.07 3.84
N ALA A 8 -3.38 18.10 2.91
CA ALA A 8 -3.31 16.68 3.23
C ALA A 8 -1.97 16.30 3.88
N TYR A 9 -0.85 16.78 3.32
CA TYR A 9 0.49 16.59 3.89
C TYR A 9 0.58 17.13 5.32
N SER A 10 0.09 18.36 5.54
CA SER A 10 0.16 19.01 6.84
C SER A 10 -0.73 18.32 7.89
N MET A 11 -1.90 17.81 7.49
CA MET A 11 -2.78 17.03 8.36
C MET A 11 -2.13 15.68 8.74
N GLU A 12 -1.53 14.97 7.80
CA GLU A 12 -0.85 13.70 8.05
C GLU A 12 0.40 13.85 8.91
N LEU A 13 1.19 14.91 8.71
CA LEU A 13 2.32 15.22 9.59
C LEU A 13 1.87 15.42 11.05
N GLY A 14 0.74 16.10 11.26
CA GLY A 14 0.17 16.31 12.58
C GLY A 14 -0.32 15.00 13.22
N SER A 15 -0.72 14.01 12.43
CA SER A 15 -1.17 12.68 12.90
C SER A 15 -0.02 11.71 13.18
N LYS A 16 1.20 11.99 12.69
CA LYS A 16 2.35 11.08 12.68
C LYS A 16 2.09 9.78 11.93
N HIS A 17 1.16 9.75 10.99
CA HIS A 17 0.84 8.56 10.21
C HIS A 17 1.85 8.38 9.05
N PRO A 18 2.23 7.14 8.69
CA PRO A 18 3.18 6.88 7.58
C PRO A 18 2.75 7.46 6.24
N LEU A 19 1.44 7.65 6.00
CA LEU A 19 0.90 8.28 4.80
C LEU A 19 1.37 9.71 4.55
N ALA A 20 1.91 10.41 5.56
CA ALA A 20 2.51 11.74 5.37
C ALA A 20 3.58 11.72 4.25
N HIS A 21 4.35 10.63 4.14
CA HIS A 21 5.38 10.49 3.11
C HIS A 21 4.80 10.45 1.69
N ALA A 22 3.61 9.89 1.50
CA ALA A 22 2.95 9.82 0.19
C ALA A 22 2.51 11.20 -0.33
N PHE A 23 2.25 12.15 0.57
CA PHE A 23 1.87 13.52 0.21
C PHE A 23 3.07 14.47 0.08
N LYS A 24 4.26 14.06 0.54
CA LYS A 24 5.46 14.90 0.51
C LYS A 24 5.83 15.23 -0.94
N SER A 25 6.09 16.51 -1.22
CA SER A 25 6.73 16.98 -2.44
C SER A 25 7.59 18.20 -2.14
N ASP A 26 8.57 18.45 -2.99
CA ASP A 26 9.46 19.58 -2.82
C ASP A 26 8.69 20.91 -2.92
N GLY A 27 9.01 21.84 -2.03
CA GLY A 27 8.41 23.17 -2.01
C GLY A 27 7.04 23.28 -1.30
N LEU A 28 6.49 22.21 -0.71
CA LEU A 28 5.28 22.31 0.09
C LEU A 28 5.57 23.02 1.42
N GLN A 29 4.81 24.10 1.66
CA GLN A 29 4.82 24.77 2.95
C GLN A 29 3.88 24.05 3.91
N GLN A 30 4.25 23.94 5.17
CA GLN A 30 3.39 23.33 6.18
C GLN A 30 2.30 24.32 6.60
N THR A 31 1.04 23.87 6.54
CA THR A 31 -0.09 24.59 7.11
C THR A 31 -0.21 24.25 8.61
N VAL A 32 -0.26 25.29 9.45
CA VAL A 32 -0.48 25.13 10.89
C VAL A 32 -1.99 25.20 11.14
N PHE A 33 -2.52 24.15 11.77
CA PHE A 33 -3.95 24.07 12.12
C PHE A 33 -4.20 24.59 13.55
N ASP A 34 -5.34 25.27 13.73
CA ASP A 34 -5.81 25.74 15.05
C ASP A 34 -6.09 24.55 15.98
N SER A 35 -6.61 23.46 15.40
CA SER A 35 -6.80 22.18 16.08
C SER A 35 -6.67 21.04 15.07
N LEU A 36 -6.15 19.89 15.53
CA LEU A 36 -6.04 18.67 14.74
C LEU A 36 -6.29 17.47 15.66
N SER A 37 -7.12 16.54 15.21
CA SER A 37 -7.38 15.29 15.93
C SER A 37 -7.54 14.11 14.98
N VAL A 38 -7.00 12.98 15.41
CA VAL A 38 -7.12 11.70 14.69
C VAL A 38 -8.39 10.99 15.14
N VAL A 39 -9.19 10.54 14.19
CA VAL A 39 -10.37 9.70 14.43
C VAL A 39 -9.99 8.26 14.04
N PRO A 40 -9.73 7.37 15.01
CA PRO A 40 -9.22 6.03 14.76
C PRO A 40 -10.09 5.25 13.76
N GLY A 41 -9.44 4.64 12.76
CA GLY A 41 -10.12 3.86 11.72
C GLY A 41 -10.83 4.67 10.64
N HIS A 42 -10.93 6.01 10.76
CA HIS A 42 -11.66 6.87 9.83
C HIS A 42 -10.77 7.91 9.13
N GLY A 43 -9.96 8.66 9.88
CA GLY A 43 -9.12 9.71 9.31
C GLY A 43 -8.73 10.79 10.30
N ILE A 44 -8.53 11.99 9.80
CA ILE A 44 -8.08 13.17 10.53
C ILE A 44 -9.08 14.30 10.34
N GLN A 45 -9.39 15.00 11.41
CA GLN A 45 -10.12 16.28 11.34
C GLN A 45 -9.23 17.41 11.85
N ALA A 46 -9.33 18.55 11.22
CA ALA A 46 -8.56 19.74 11.57
C ALA A 46 -9.38 21.00 11.36
N ARG A 47 -9.00 22.07 12.08
CA ARG A 47 -9.59 23.40 11.92
C ARG A 47 -8.48 24.40 11.60
N HIS A 48 -8.75 25.27 10.62
CA HIS A 48 -7.83 26.32 10.22
C HIS A 48 -8.61 27.55 9.72
N ASN A 49 -8.34 28.72 10.31
CA ASN A 49 -9.00 29.97 9.94
C ASN A 49 -10.54 29.88 9.96
N GLY A 50 -11.12 29.18 10.97
CA GLY A 50 -12.57 29.02 11.09
C GLY A 50 -13.19 27.99 10.14
N LEU A 51 -12.41 27.32 9.29
CA LEU A 51 -12.86 26.29 8.36
C LEU A 51 -12.54 24.89 8.90
N ASP A 52 -13.48 23.95 8.73
CA ASP A 52 -13.33 22.57 9.15
C ASP A 52 -12.83 21.71 7.98
N TYR A 53 -11.78 20.92 8.22
CA TYR A 53 -11.19 20.00 7.25
C TYR A 53 -11.30 18.57 7.73
N ARG A 54 -11.56 17.66 6.79
CA ARG A 54 -11.52 16.20 7.03
C ARG A 54 -10.72 15.53 5.95
N LEU A 55 -9.81 14.65 6.38
CA LEU A 55 -8.98 13.82 5.50
C LEU A 55 -9.15 12.36 5.92
N GLY A 56 -9.43 11.45 4.99
CA GLY A 56 -9.56 10.03 5.31
C GLY A 56 -10.50 9.26 4.39
N LYS A 57 -11.13 8.22 4.94
CA LYS A 57 -12.06 7.35 4.21
C LYS A 57 -13.30 8.08 3.72
N ALA A 58 -13.89 7.60 2.64
CA ALA A 58 -15.08 8.17 2.02
C ALA A 58 -16.20 8.44 3.02
N GLY A 59 -16.63 7.45 3.78
CA GLY A 59 -17.74 7.58 4.75
C GLY A 59 -17.52 8.60 5.88
N PHE A 60 -16.25 8.95 6.16
CA PHE A 60 -15.90 9.97 7.16
C PHE A 60 -15.89 11.39 6.55
N VAL A 61 -15.48 11.50 5.30
CA VAL A 61 -15.30 12.78 4.60
C VAL A 61 -16.57 13.18 3.85
N ALA A 62 -17.23 12.24 3.13
CA ALA A 62 -18.45 12.45 2.37
C ALA A 62 -19.19 11.12 2.12
N LYS A 63 -20.48 11.09 2.42
CA LYS A 63 -21.28 9.84 2.51
C LYS A 63 -21.50 9.07 1.19
N GLU A 64 -21.31 9.69 0.03
CA GLU A 64 -21.68 9.11 -1.28
C GLU A 64 -20.48 8.80 -2.18
N GLN A 65 -19.29 8.64 -1.61
CA GLN A 65 -18.08 8.42 -2.39
C GLN A 65 -17.64 6.95 -2.31
N PRO A 66 -17.00 6.41 -3.35
CA PRO A 66 -16.44 5.07 -3.31
C PRO A 66 -15.38 4.95 -2.22
N ASP A 67 -15.36 3.82 -1.51
CA ASP A 67 -14.42 3.56 -0.41
C ASP A 67 -13.02 3.18 -0.95
N THR A 68 -12.50 4.02 -1.82
CA THR A 68 -11.17 3.87 -2.42
C THR A 68 -10.37 5.15 -2.24
N GLY A 69 -9.09 5.01 -1.92
CA GLY A 69 -8.20 6.15 -1.74
C GLY A 69 -8.48 6.98 -0.48
N ILE A 70 -7.98 8.20 -0.50
CA ILE A 70 -8.11 9.18 0.59
C ILE A 70 -8.84 10.41 0.08
N TRP A 71 -9.81 10.85 0.82
CA TRP A 71 -10.65 12.00 0.48
C TRP A 71 -10.30 13.19 1.38
N LEU A 72 -10.33 14.40 0.82
CA LEU A 72 -10.17 15.65 1.55
C LEU A 72 -11.41 16.52 1.35
N SER A 73 -11.97 17.05 2.43
CA SER A 73 -13.05 18.05 2.38
C SER A 73 -12.75 19.28 3.22
N ARG A 74 -13.42 20.37 2.87
CA ARG A 74 -13.47 21.63 3.62
C ARG A 74 -14.92 22.02 3.81
N ASN A 75 -15.39 22.18 5.08
CA ASN A 75 -16.79 22.48 5.40
C ASN A 75 -17.78 21.53 4.67
N HIS A 76 -17.48 20.23 4.68
CA HIS A 76 -18.23 19.16 3.98
C HIS A 76 -18.22 19.20 2.45
N LEU A 77 -17.55 20.18 1.83
CA LEU A 77 -17.34 20.24 0.38
C LEU A 77 -16.07 19.47 0.01
N LEU A 78 -16.16 18.56 -0.94
CA LEU A 78 -15.00 17.81 -1.44
C LEU A 78 -14.00 18.76 -2.11
N LEU A 79 -12.74 18.67 -1.70
CA LEU A 79 -11.61 19.39 -2.28
C LEU A 79 -10.77 18.50 -3.19
N ALA A 80 -10.52 17.26 -2.77
CA ALA A 80 -9.65 16.35 -3.50
C ALA A 80 -9.95 14.88 -3.15
N HIS A 81 -9.60 14.03 -4.11
CA HIS A 81 -9.46 12.59 -3.96
C HIS A 81 -8.03 12.19 -4.31
N PHE A 82 -7.37 11.46 -3.42
CA PHE A 82 -6.02 10.97 -3.60
C PHE A 82 -6.06 9.45 -3.76
N THR A 83 -5.61 8.98 -4.89
CA THR A 83 -5.34 7.55 -5.09
C THR A 83 -3.92 7.27 -4.62
N LEU A 84 -3.76 6.34 -3.69
CA LEU A 84 -2.45 5.89 -3.27
C LEU A 84 -1.98 4.80 -4.22
N GLU A 85 -0.85 5.04 -4.84
CA GLU A 85 -0.14 4.04 -5.61
C GLU A 85 1.09 3.61 -4.80
N ASP A 86 1.29 2.31 -4.66
CA ASP A 86 2.53 1.75 -4.14
C ASP A 86 3.40 1.39 -5.35
N PRO A 87 4.35 2.25 -5.73
CA PRO A 87 5.12 2.04 -6.93
C PRO A 87 6.04 0.83 -6.78
N ILE A 88 6.06 0.00 -7.82
CA ILE A 88 7.05 -1.08 -7.92
C ILE A 88 8.44 -0.44 -7.89
N LYS A 89 9.35 -0.98 -7.05
CA LYS A 89 10.73 -0.49 -6.96
C LYS A 89 11.38 -0.49 -8.35
N ALA A 90 12.16 0.55 -8.66
CA ALA A 90 12.74 0.75 -9.99
C ALA A 90 13.63 -0.42 -10.45
N ASP A 91 14.26 -1.12 -9.52
CA ASP A 91 15.15 -2.26 -9.76
C ASP A 91 14.44 -3.62 -9.81
N ALA A 92 13.14 -3.68 -9.44
CA ALA A 92 12.40 -4.94 -9.34
C ALA A 92 12.33 -5.69 -10.66
N LEU A 93 12.09 -5.00 -11.79
CA LEU A 93 12.04 -5.62 -13.11
C LEU A 93 13.38 -6.25 -13.49
N ALA A 94 14.49 -5.54 -13.25
CA ALA A 94 15.84 -6.05 -13.51
C ALA A 94 16.16 -7.24 -12.60
N CYS A 95 15.77 -7.17 -11.32
CA CYS A 95 15.95 -8.28 -10.37
C CYS A 95 15.22 -9.55 -10.84
N ILE A 96 13.94 -9.45 -11.17
CA ILE A 96 13.15 -10.58 -11.70
C ILE A 96 13.76 -11.13 -13.01
N GLY A 97 14.22 -10.25 -13.90
CA GLY A 97 14.90 -10.63 -15.13
C GLY A 97 16.17 -11.45 -14.87
N ASN A 98 16.99 -11.03 -13.91
CA ASN A 98 18.21 -11.73 -13.51
C ASN A 98 17.91 -13.10 -12.90
N LEU A 99 16.90 -13.21 -12.02
CA LEU A 99 16.49 -14.49 -11.44
C LEU A 99 16.02 -15.48 -12.52
N ARG A 100 15.20 -15.01 -13.46
CA ARG A 100 14.75 -15.84 -14.60
C ARG A 100 15.90 -16.24 -15.52
N GLY A 101 16.87 -15.37 -15.72
CA GLY A 101 18.10 -15.69 -16.48
C GLY A 101 18.92 -16.81 -15.83
N GLN A 102 18.76 -17.04 -14.53
CA GLN A 102 19.35 -18.15 -13.79
C GLN A 102 18.43 -19.40 -13.73
N SER A 103 17.41 -19.45 -14.59
CA SER A 103 16.40 -20.54 -14.65
C SER A 103 15.55 -20.68 -13.38
N LEU A 104 15.43 -19.61 -12.59
CA LEU A 104 14.53 -19.59 -11.44
C LEU A 104 13.12 -19.23 -11.86
N HIS A 105 12.13 -19.96 -11.35
CA HIS A 105 10.71 -19.68 -11.53
C HIS A 105 10.23 -18.70 -10.45
N CYS A 106 9.79 -17.51 -10.89
CA CYS A 106 9.32 -16.48 -9.96
C CYS A 106 7.79 -16.52 -9.85
N HIS A 107 7.29 -16.55 -8.61
CA HIS A 107 5.88 -16.61 -8.26
C HIS A 107 5.50 -15.41 -7.39
N LEU A 108 4.33 -14.80 -7.62
CA LEU A 108 3.79 -13.70 -6.80
C LEU A 108 2.54 -14.18 -6.04
N LEU A 109 2.61 -14.17 -4.72
CA LEU A 109 1.49 -14.51 -3.84
C LEU A 109 1.15 -13.30 -2.97
N SER A 110 -0.05 -12.73 -3.12
CA SER A 110 -0.47 -11.56 -2.37
C SER A 110 -1.86 -11.71 -1.79
N GLY A 111 -2.08 -11.12 -0.62
CA GLY A 111 -3.42 -10.93 -0.03
C GLY A 111 -4.25 -9.86 -0.75
N ASP A 112 -3.65 -9.06 -1.61
CA ASP A 112 -4.28 -7.95 -2.31
C ASP A 112 -5.31 -8.40 -3.35
N GLY A 113 -6.08 -7.42 -3.84
CA GLY A 113 -7.11 -7.64 -4.86
C GLY A 113 -6.54 -8.10 -6.21
N LEU A 114 -7.33 -8.85 -6.97
CA LEU A 114 -6.89 -9.45 -8.24
C LEU A 114 -6.37 -8.41 -9.23
N ALA A 115 -7.04 -7.27 -9.39
CA ALA A 115 -6.64 -6.24 -10.35
C ALA A 115 -5.23 -5.68 -10.04
N GLN A 116 -4.94 -5.43 -8.77
CA GLN A 116 -3.64 -4.92 -8.32
C GLN A 116 -2.53 -5.97 -8.54
N VAL A 117 -2.78 -7.23 -8.15
CA VAL A 117 -1.81 -8.31 -8.34
C VAL A 117 -1.55 -8.58 -9.83
N GLN A 118 -2.58 -8.54 -10.67
CA GLN A 118 -2.43 -8.67 -12.13
C GLN A 118 -1.60 -7.54 -12.72
N GLN A 119 -1.81 -6.30 -12.28
CA GLN A 119 -1.04 -5.16 -12.73
C GLN A 119 0.45 -5.33 -12.39
N VAL A 120 0.76 -5.70 -11.14
CA VAL A 120 2.14 -5.94 -10.69
C VAL A 120 2.76 -7.11 -11.46
N ALA A 121 2.06 -8.24 -11.57
CA ALA A 121 2.53 -9.41 -12.31
C ALA A 121 2.80 -9.09 -13.78
N GLY A 122 1.90 -8.33 -14.43
CA GLY A 122 2.06 -7.87 -15.81
C GLY A 122 3.29 -6.97 -15.98
N THR A 123 3.47 -5.99 -15.08
CA THR A 123 4.63 -5.08 -15.10
C THR A 123 5.95 -5.82 -14.92
N LEU A 124 6.00 -6.84 -14.04
CA LEU A 124 7.19 -7.64 -13.76
C LEU A 124 7.35 -8.84 -14.71
N GLY A 125 6.40 -9.08 -15.60
CA GLY A 125 6.41 -10.21 -16.53
C GLY A 125 6.26 -11.57 -15.83
N LEU A 126 5.59 -11.63 -14.66
CA LEU A 126 5.39 -12.86 -13.88
C LEU A 126 4.22 -13.67 -14.44
N ALA A 127 4.49 -14.91 -14.85
CA ALA A 127 3.45 -15.83 -15.35
C ALA A 127 2.66 -16.49 -14.21
N HIS A 128 3.27 -16.67 -13.04
CA HIS A 128 2.68 -17.32 -11.89
C HIS A 128 2.34 -16.29 -10.80
N TYR A 129 1.04 -16.07 -10.59
CA TYR A 129 0.58 -15.17 -9.52
C TYR A 129 -0.75 -15.63 -8.95
N GLN A 130 -0.96 -15.35 -7.67
CA GLN A 130 -2.24 -15.54 -6.98
C GLN A 130 -2.57 -14.32 -6.13
N ALA A 131 -3.83 -13.91 -6.18
CA ALA A 131 -4.38 -12.79 -5.42
C ALA A 131 -5.31 -13.29 -4.30
N ARG A 132 -5.55 -12.46 -3.28
CA ARG A 132 -6.41 -12.76 -2.13
C ARG A 132 -5.99 -14.03 -1.39
N VAL A 133 -4.69 -14.29 -1.32
CA VAL A 133 -4.15 -15.51 -0.73
C VAL A 133 -3.96 -15.30 0.78
N SER A 134 -4.58 -16.16 1.59
CA SER A 134 -4.34 -16.16 3.03
C SER A 134 -2.95 -16.72 3.38
N PRO A 135 -2.43 -16.48 4.59
CA PRO A 135 -1.16 -17.07 5.03
C PRO A 135 -1.16 -18.60 4.92
N GLU A 136 -2.27 -19.26 5.27
CA GLU A 136 -2.42 -20.72 5.18
C GLU A 136 -2.36 -21.19 3.72
N ALA A 137 -3.02 -20.46 2.81
CA ALA A 137 -2.99 -20.80 1.39
C ALA A 137 -1.60 -20.57 0.78
N LYS A 138 -0.83 -19.56 1.24
CA LYS A 138 0.57 -19.37 0.86
C LYS A 138 1.41 -20.57 1.30
N MET A 139 1.26 -21.06 2.54
CA MET A 139 1.96 -22.26 3.02
C MET A 139 1.64 -23.49 2.19
N GLN A 140 0.36 -23.70 1.86
CA GLN A 140 -0.07 -24.83 1.01
C GLN A 140 0.56 -24.74 -0.39
N TYR A 141 0.66 -23.54 -0.93
CA TYR A 141 1.31 -23.30 -2.24
C TYR A 141 2.79 -23.68 -2.21
N ILE A 142 3.52 -23.25 -1.17
CA ILE A 142 4.94 -23.61 -0.97
C ILE A 142 5.10 -25.13 -0.86
N ASN A 143 4.28 -25.77 -0.02
CA ASN A 143 4.28 -27.23 0.13
C ASN A 143 4.07 -27.97 -1.21
N ALA A 144 3.15 -27.48 -2.04
CA ALA A 144 2.89 -28.08 -3.36
C ALA A 144 4.11 -27.98 -4.29
N LEU A 145 4.82 -26.85 -4.28
CA LEU A 145 6.05 -26.67 -5.04
C LEU A 145 7.16 -27.62 -4.55
N GLN A 146 7.33 -27.77 -3.22
CA GLN A 146 8.30 -28.66 -2.60
C GLN A 146 8.00 -30.14 -2.89
N GLN A 147 6.72 -30.55 -2.81
CA GLN A 147 6.29 -31.91 -3.18
C GLN A 147 6.50 -32.22 -4.66
N GLY A 148 6.48 -31.20 -5.52
CA GLY A 148 6.88 -31.31 -6.93
C GLY A 148 8.38 -31.42 -7.14
N GLY A 149 9.19 -31.47 -6.07
CA GLY A 149 10.65 -31.56 -6.14
C GLY A 149 11.38 -30.21 -6.26
N GLY A 150 10.64 -29.10 -6.10
CA GLY A 150 11.23 -27.76 -6.14
C GLY A 150 11.87 -27.38 -4.82
N THR A 151 12.97 -26.63 -4.87
CA THR A 151 13.52 -25.91 -3.73
C THR A 151 12.99 -24.47 -3.74
N VAL A 152 12.34 -24.03 -2.66
CA VAL A 152 11.61 -22.78 -2.61
C VAL A 152 12.35 -21.75 -1.75
N LEU A 153 12.67 -20.60 -2.35
CA LEU A 153 13.04 -19.37 -1.65
C LEU A 153 11.79 -18.51 -1.48
N MET A 154 11.42 -18.21 -0.23
CA MET A 154 10.37 -17.25 0.11
C MET A 154 10.95 -15.91 0.52
N ILE A 155 10.42 -14.83 -0.06
CA ILE A 155 10.77 -13.46 0.31
C ILE A 155 9.48 -12.78 0.79
N GLY A 156 9.51 -12.17 1.98
CA GLY A 156 8.35 -11.50 2.58
C GLY A 156 8.73 -10.44 3.60
N ASP A 157 7.74 -9.70 4.14
CA ASP A 157 7.94 -8.61 5.09
C ASP A 157 8.23 -9.06 6.54
N GLY A 158 8.23 -10.34 6.78
CA GLY A 158 8.59 -10.96 8.06
C GLY A 158 7.51 -10.93 9.14
N ILE A 159 6.64 -9.94 9.20
CA ILE A 159 5.65 -9.81 10.28
C ILE A 159 4.41 -10.68 9.98
N ASN A 160 3.81 -10.50 8.84
CA ASN A 160 2.60 -11.22 8.43
C ASN A 160 2.91 -12.59 7.81
N ASP A 161 4.08 -12.72 7.20
CA ASP A 161 4.50 -13.92 6.48
C ASP A 161 5.43 -14.83 7.29
N ALA A 162 5.64 -14.59 8.59
CA ALA A 162 6.54 -15.39 9.43
C ALA A 162 6.29 -16.92 9.35
N PRO A 163 5.05 -17.44 9.44
CA PRO A 163 4.80 -18.87 9.27
C PRO A 163 5.12 -19.39 7.86
N VAL A 164 4.88 -18.54 6.84
CA VAL A 164 5.13 -18.87 5.44
C VAL A 164 6.62 -18.91 5.15
N LEU A 165 7.37 -17.95 5.71
CA LEU A 165 8.85 -17.90 5.63
C LEU A 165 9.48 -19.13 6.28
N ALA A 166 8.94 -19.56 7.45
CA ALA A 166 9.44 -20.76 8.14
C ALA A 166 9.18 -22.07 7.39
N GLN A 167 8.20 -22.11 6.49
CA GLN A 167 7.85 -23.29 5.68
C GLN A 167 8.78 -23.50 4.49
N ALA A 168 9.35 -22.42 3.94
CA ALA A 168 10.21 -22.49 2.77
C ALA A 168 11.58 -23.11 3.09
N ASP A 169 12.25 -23.68 2.08
CA ASP A 169 13.60 -24.25 2.21
C ASP A 169 14.64 -23.16 2.50
N VAL A 170 14.44 -21.99 1.94
CA VAL A 170 15.21 -20.77 2.20
C VAL A 170 14.26 -19.60 2.35
N SER A 171 14.52 -18.71 3.29
CA SER A 171 13.69 -17.54 3.50
C SER A 171 14.51 -16.25 3.65
N MET A 172 13.90 -15.14 3.21
CA MET A 172 14.46 -13.79 3.35
C MET A 172 13.34 -12.85 3.82
N ALA A 173 13.53 -12.27 4.99
CA ALA A 173 12.68 -11.18 5.48
C ALA A 173 13.28 -9.82 5.07
N MET A 174 12.44 -8.91 4.59
CA MET A 174 12.84 -7.57 4.12
C MET A 174 12.24 -6.48 5.00
#